data_62da6da4a76275c64b7a3896eb64d01e
#
_entry.id   62da6da4a76275c64b7a3896eb64d01e
#
_cell.length_a   1.000
_cell.length_b   1.000
_cell.length_c   1.000
_cell.angle_alpha   90.00
_cell.angle_beta   90.00
_cell.angle_gamma   90.00
#
_symmetry.space_group_name_H-M   'P 1'
#
loop_
_entity.id
_entity.type
_entity.pdbx_description
1 polymer ?
#
loop_
_entity_poly.entity_id
_entity_poly.type
_entity_poly.pdbx_seq_one_letter_code
_entity_poly.pdbx_strand_id
1 'polypeptide(L)'
;MKHEETEAPGVGEVLVVQPGEAPSYWQPVPANGFIEVLVAPDRVAMEHPIGLGTQTVPPGCHVREHSHDRNEEVIYVLRGGGRAVVDGVDVPMVPGAALFFGKNRRHMLINDGDEDIAFVWLLVPNGLEDFFRAIGRPRAEGEATPAPFPRPENVLEIERRTVFALQPADQRQP
;
A
#
# COMPACT_ATOMS: atom_id res chain seq x y z
N MET A 1 -37.12 -26.74 28.95
CA MET A 1 -35.85 -26.75 28.17
C MET A 1 -36.12 -25.93 26.94
N LYS A 2 -35.52 -24.69 26.87
CA LYS A 2 -35.58 -23.86 25.67
C LYS A 2 -34.48 -24.42 24.74
N HIS A 3 -34.86 -24.85 23.55
CA HIS A 3 -33.90 -25.13 22.48
C HIS A 3 -33.26 -23.77 22.10
N GLU A 4 -31.97 -23.59 22.36
CA GLU A 4 -31.17 -22.59 21.70
C GLU A 4 -31.14 -22.98 20.22
N GLU A 5 -31.82 -22.23 19.38
CA GLU A 5 -31.60 -22.25 17.95
C GLU A 5 -30.17 -21.70 17.73
N THR A 6 -29.24 -22.57 17.43
CA THR A 6 -27.94 -22.17 16.90
C THR A 6 -28.22 -21.58 15.53
N GLU A 7 -28.11 -20.24 15.40
CA GLU A 7 -28.09 -19.59 14.10
C GLU A 7 -27.00 -20.24 13.24
N ALA A 8 -27.38 -20.62 12.02
CA ALA A 8 -26.39 -21.09 11.06
C ALA A 8 -25.33 -20.00 10.84
N PRO A 9 -24.02 -20.35 10.79
CA PRO A 9 -22.98 -19.35 10.56
C PRO A 9 -23.31 -18.56 9.29
N GLY A 10 -23.27 -17.21 9.39
CA GLY A 10 -23.52 -16.32 8.27
C GLY A 10 -22.56 -16.64 7.12
N VAL A 11 -23.07 -16.63 5.89
CA VAL A 11 -22.25 -16.80 4.69
C VAL A 11 -21.58 -15.48 4.38
N GLY A 12 -20.23 -15.46 4.29
CA GLY A 12 -19.46 -14.27 3.94
C GLY A 12 -19.66 -13.83 2.48
N GLU A 13 -19.26 -12.61 2.17
CA GLU A 13 -19.32 -12.06 0.82
C GLU A 13 -18.14 -12.55 -0.06
N VAL A 14 -18.33 -12.49 -1.37
CA VAL A 14 -17.28 -12.76 -2.37
C VAL A 14 -17.09 -11.53 -3.22
N LEU A 15 -15.84 -11.06 -3.32
CA LEU A 15 -15.43 -10.01 -4.23
C LEU A 15 -14.47 -10.60 -5.28
N VAL A 16 -14.78 -10.41 -6.55
CA VAL A 16 -13.88 -10.73 -7.67
C VAL A 16 -13.54 -9.42 -8.36
N VAL A 17 -12.24 -9.16 -8.54
CA VAL A 17 -11.72 -7.96 -9.21
C VAL A 17 -10.91 -8.39 -10.41
N GLN A 18 -11.37 -8.05 -11.61
CA GLN A 18 -10.63 -8.31 -12.84
C GLN A 18 -9.59 -7.19 -13.11
N PRO A 19 -8.57 -7.43 -13.93
CA PRO A 19 -7.66 -6.37 -14.35
C PRO A 19 -8.41 -5.14 -14.88
N GLY A 20 -8.02 -3.94 -14.42
CA GLY A 20 -8.64 -2.68 -14.81
C GLY A 20 -9.92 -2.28 -14.04
N GLU A 21 -10.48 -3.16 -13.20
CA GLU A 21 -11.71 -2.87 -12.44
C GLU A 21 -11.44 -2.24 -11.06
N ALA A 22 -10.20 -2.27 -10.60
CA ALA A 22 -9.84 -1.72 -9.29
C ALA A 22 -9.77 -0.19 -9.32
N PRO A 23 -10.24 0.52 -8.27
CA PRO A 23 -9.89 1.92 -8.08
C PRO A 23 -8.37 2.09 -8.13
N SER A 24 -7.90 3.05 -8.94
CA SER A 24 -6.48 3.29 -9.16
C SER A 24 -6.13 4.76 -8.98
N TYR A 25 -4.90 5.03 -8.49
CA TYR A 25 -4.47 6.39 -8.18
C TYR A 25 -3.00 6.59 -8.55
N TRP A 26 -2.72 7.63 -9.34
CA TRP A 26 -1.37 8.15 -9.54
C TRP A 26 -0.79 8.63 -8.22
N GLN A 27 0.47 8.30 -7.97
CA GLN A 27 1.17 8.67 -6.75
C GLN A 27 2.04 9.91 -6.95
N PRO A 28 2.11 10.82 -5.96
CA PRO A 28 3.02 11.97 -6.01
C PRO A 28 4.48 11.55 -5.89
N VAL A 29 5.39 12.51 -6.11
CA VAL A 29 6.82 12.32 -5.79
C VAL A 29 6.99 11.89 -4.32
N PRO A 30 7.99 11.02 -4.03
CA PRO A 30 8.99 10.43 -4.92
C PRO A 30 8.60 9.09 -5.55
N ALA A 31 7.39 8.59 -5.31
CA ALA A 31 6.94 7.29 -5.85
C ALA A 31 6.61 7.35 -7.34
N ASN A 32 5.98 8.41 -7.81
CA ASN A 32 5.66 8.74 -9.21
C ASN A 32 4.91 7.67 -10.04
N GLY A 33 4.64 6.51 -9.49
CA GLY A 33 3.92 5.44 -10.14
C GLY A 33 2.43 5.50 -9.85
N PHE A 34 1.81 4.34 -9.74
CA PHE A 34 0.40 4.24 -9.40
C PHE A 34 0.15 3.05 -8.46
N ILE A 35 -1.00 3.09 -7.82
CA ILE A 35 -1.53 1.97 -7.03
C ILE A 35 -2.90 1.54 -7.55
N GLU A 36 -3.28 0.33 -7.20
CA GLU A 36 -4.63 -0.19 -7.37
C GLU A 36 -5.10 -0.76 -6.03
N VAL A 37 -6.35 -0.48 -5.65
CA VAL A 37 -6.96 -1.02 -4.44
C VAL A 37 -7.82 -2.21 -4.82
N LEU A 38 -7.35 -3.42 -4.56
CA LEU A 38 -8.05 -4.65 -4.94
C LEU A 38 -9.11 -5.03 -3.92
N VAL A 39 -8.74 -5.07 -2.63
CA VAL A 39 -9.63 -5.45 -1.53
C VAL A 39 -9.51 -4.41 -0.42
N ALA A 40 -10.65 -3.94 0.06
CA ALA A 40 -10.75 -3.00 1.18
C ALA A 40 -12.15 -3.10 1.82
N PRO A 41 -12.34 -2.64 3.08
CA PRO A 41 -13.64 -2.72 3.77
C PRO A 41 -14.77 -1.93 3.10
N ASP A 42 -14.47 -0.93 2.28
CA ASP A 42 -15.46 -0.17 1.50
C ASP A 42 -15.86 -0.87 0.19
N ARG A 43 -15.26 -2.02 -0.13
CA ARG A 43 -15.53 -2.83 -1.32
C ARG A 43 -16.22 -4.15 -1.04
N VAL A 44 -15.98 -4.72 0.13
CA VAL A 44 -16.54 -6.01 0.55
C VAL A 44 -16.61 -6.07 2.07
N ALA A 45 -17.70 -6.60 2.61
CA ALA A 45 -17.80 -6.81 4.04
C ALA A 45 -16.86 -7.94 4.50
N MET A 46 -16.12 -7.69 5.57
CA MET A 46 -15.15 -8.64 6.11
C MET A 46 -15.11 -8.60 7.64
N GLU A 47 -14.88 -9.74 8.25
CA GLU A 47 -14.78 -9.86 9.71
C GLU A 47 -13.46 -9.25 10.23
N HIS A 48 -12.38 -9.50 9.52
CA HIS A 48 -11.04 -8.97 9.84
C HIS A 48 -10.62 -7.98 8.76
N PRO A 49 -10.67 -6.68 9.04
CA PRO A 49 -10.37 -5.66 8.04
C PRO A 49 -8.94 -5.76 7.52
N ILE A 50 -8.80 -5.92 6.21
CA ILE A 50 -7.51 -5.88 5.50
C ILE A 50 -7.59 -4.87 4.36
N GLY A 51 -6.43 -4.32 3.99
CA GLY A 51 -6.23 -3.60 2.73
C GLY A 51 -5.28 -4.39 1.84
N LEU A 52 -5.66 -4.64 0.59
CA LEU A 52 -4.84 -5.34 -0.40
C LEU A 52 -4.87 -4.58 -1.71
N GLY A 53 -3.71 -4.42 -2.33
CA GLY A 53 -3.63 -3.83 -3.65
C GLY A 53 -2.27 -4.07 -4.32
N THR A 54 -2.05 -3.36 -5.42
CA THR A 54 -0.76 -3.35 -6.11
C THR A 54 -0.18 -1.95 -6.10
N GLN A 55 1.15 -1.87 -6.18
CA GLN A 55 1.86 -0.64 -6.44
C GLN A 55 2.91 -0.85 -7.53
N THR A 56 2.98 0.10 -8.45
CA THR A 56 4.00 0.18 -9.49
C THR A 56 4.85 1.42 -9.23
N VAL A 57 6.18 1.26 -9.19
CA VAL A 57 7.15 2.33 -8.98
C VAL A 57 8.13 2.35 -10.17
N PRO A 58 8.20 3.47 -10.92
CA PRO A 58 9.11 3.59 -12.08
C PRO A 58 10.58 3.59 -11.69
N PRO A 59 11.50 3.36 -12.66
CA PRO A 59 12.94 3.47 -12.46
C PRO A 59 13.37 4.80 -11.82
N GLY A 60 14.31 4.72 -10.88
CA GLY A 60 14.84 5.87 -10.15
C GLY A 60 13.91 6.48 -9.10
N CYS A 61 12.71 5.92 -8.93
CA CYS A 61 11.72 6.36 -7.96
C CYS A 61 11.69 5.45 -6.72
N HIS A 62 11.03 5.91 -5.66
CA HIS A 62 10.98 5.14 -4.42
C HIS A 62 9.77 5.47 -3.56
N VAL A 63 9.30 4.51 -2.78
CA VAL A 63 8.41 4.75 -1.64
C VAL A 63 9.28 5.23 -0.48
N ARG A 64 8.95 6.40 0.07
CA ARG A 64 9.73 7.01 1.18
C ARG A 64 9.90 6.07 2.37
N GLU A 65 10.94 6.30 3.17
CA GLU A 65 11.07 5.64 4.47
C GLU A 65 9.88 5.98 5.37
N HIS A 66 9.27 4.92 5.91
CA HIS A 66 8.13 5.01 6.81
C HIS A 66 8.06 3.77 7.70
N SER A 67 7.13 3.75 8.62
CA SER A 67 6.76 2.60 9.43
C SER A 67 5.29 2.70 9.85
N HIS A 68 4.73 1.60 10.30
CA HIS A 68 3.36 1.49 10.78
C HIS A 68 3.37 1.13 12.27
N ASP A 69 2.69 1.91 13.12
CA ASP A 69 2.65 1.67 14.57
C ASP A 69 1.51 0.73 14.99
N ARG A 70 0.49 0.59 14.14
CA ARG A 70 -0.73 -0.19 14.40
C ARG A 70 -0.95 -1.34 13.44
N ASN A 71 -0.21 -1.37 12.34
CA ASN A 71 -0.41 -2.29 11.23
C ASN A 71 0.84 -3.15 11.02
N GLU A 72 0.61 -4.30 10.42
CA GLU A 72 1.64 -5.16 9.83
C GLU A 72 1.47 -5.15 8.32
N GLU A 73 2.56 -5.20 7.59
CA GLU A 73 2.55 -5.12 6.13
C GLU A 73 3.28 -6.31 5.50
N VAL A 74 2.70 -6.81 4.41
CA VAL A 74 3.35 -7.77 3.52
C VAL A 74 3.53 -7.13 2.16
N ILE A 75 4.74 -7.23 1.61
CA ILE A 75 5.04 -6.90 0.21
C ILE A 75 5.39 -8.21 -0.51
N TYR A 76 4.78 -8.41 -1.69
CA TYR A 76 5.13 -9.52 -2.57
C TYR A 76 5.48 -9.00 -3.96
N VAL A 77 6.72 -9.21 -4.39
CA VAL A 77 7.22 -8.67 -5.66
C VAL A 77 6.69 -9.50 -6.83
N LEU A 78 6.00 -8.84 -7.76
CA LEU A 78 5.41 -9.46 -8.94
C LEU A 78 6.37 -9.45 -10.14
N ARG A 79 6.99 -8.29 -10.40
CA ARG A 79 7.90 -8.08 -11.55
C ARG A 79 8.86 -6.93 -11.30
N GLY A 80 9.87 -6.81 -12.13
CA GLY A 80 10.93 -5.83 -11.98
C GLY A 80 11.88 -6.18 -10.84
N GLY A 81 12.74 -5.26 -10.48
CA GLY A 81 13.71 -5.45 -9.40
C GLY A 81 14.08 -4.14 -8.74
N GLY A 82 14.62 -4.24 -7.53
CA GLY A 82 15.05 -3.12 -6.72
C GLY A 82 15.50 -3.60 -5.35
N ARG A 83 15.43 -2.73 -4.36
CA ARG A 83 15.75 -3.07 -2.97
C ARG A 83 14.82 -2.38 -1.97
N ALA A 84 14.62 -3.03 -0.85
CA ALA A 84 14.08 -2.41 0.34
C ALA A 84 15.25 -2.00 1.26
N VAL A 85 15.14 -0.86 1.94
CA VAL A 85 16.00 -0.52 3.08
C VAL A 85 15.18 -0.73 4.34
N VAL A 86 15.54 -1.72 5.16
CA VAL A 86 14.80 -2.09 6.37
C VAL A 86 15.68 -1.80 7.58
N ASP A 87 15.30 -0.83 8.42
CA ASP A 87 16.09 -0.36 9.56
C ASP A 87 17.56 -0.06 9.19
N GLY A 88 17.77 0.51 7.98
CA GLY A 88 19.09 0.84 7.45
C GLY A 88 19.83 -0.31 6.76
N VAL A 89 19.23 -1.48 6.61
CA VAL A 89 19.82 -2.65 5.95
C VAL A 89 19.17 -2.88 4.59
N ASP A 90 19.99 -3.01 3.54
CA ASP A 90 19.52 -3.30 2.18
C ASP A 90 19.06 -4.77 2.06
N VAL A 91 17.86 -4.94 1.50
CA VAL A 91 17.24 -6.24 1.22
C VAL A 91 16.82 -6.29 -0.26
N PRO A 92 17.29 -7.25 -1.07
CA PRO A 92 16.90 -7.34 -2.47
C PRO A 92 15.38 -7.56 -2.63
N MET A 93 14.80 -6.83 -3.58
CA MET A 93 13.43 -7.03 -4.04
C MET A 93 13.49 -7.62 -5.46
N VAL A 94 13.24 -8.91 -5.57
CA VAL A 94 13.23 -9.65 -6.84
C VAL A 94 11.88 -10.37 -7.01
N PRO A 95 11.44 -10.67 -8.24
CA PRO A 95 10.18 -11.37 -8.47
C PRO A 95 10.07 -12.65 -7.64
N GLY A 96 8.94 -12.81 -6.93
CA GLY A 96 8.71 -13.92 -6.00
C GLY A 96 9.19 -13.68 -4.57
N ALA A 97 9.93 -12.60 -4.29
CA ALA A 97 10.30 -12.25 -2.92
C ALA A 97 9.08 -11.78 -2.12
N ALA A 98 8.98 -12.24 -0.88
CA ALA A 98 8.01 -11.79 0.11
C ALA A 98 8.73 -11.11 1.27
N LEU A 99 8.32 -9.90 1.63
CA LEU A 99 8.83 -9.13 2.76
C LEU A 99 7.68 -8.96 3.76
N PHE A 100 7.94 -9.21 5.04
CA PHE A 100 7.00 -8.94 6.12
C PHE A 100 7.58 -7.85 7.03
N PHE A 101 6.81 -6.80 7.23
CA PHE A 101 7.16 -5.70 8.12
C PHE A 101 6.22 -5.71 9.33
N GLY A 102 6.75 -6.08 10.47
CA GLY A 102 6.07 -5.93 11.75
C GLY A 102 5.99 -4.47 12.16
N LYS A 103 5.20 -4.18 13.19
CA LYS A 103 5.00 -2.81 13.71
C LYS A 103 6.31 -2.11 14.00
N ASN A 104 6.35 -0.82 13.65
CA ASN A 104 7.48 0.10 13.86
C ASN A 104 8.78 -0.28 13.12
N ARG A 105 8.75 -1.23 12.19
CA ARG A 105 9.91 -1.49 11.32
C ARG A 105 9.97 -0.42 10.23
N ARG A 106 11.03 0.39 10.23
CA ARG A 106 11.24 1.40 9.20
C ARG A 106 11.64 0.74 7.90
N HIS A 107 10.98 1.12 6.83
CA HIS A 107 11.29 0.59 5.52
C HIS A 107 11.07 1.62 4.41
N MET A 108 11.87 1.50 3.36
CA MET A 108 11.83 2.27 2.13
C MET A 108 11.95 1.29 0.97
N LEU A 109 11.16 1.46 -0.10
CA LEU A 109 11.20 0.59 -1.26
C LEU A 109 11.74 1.38 -2.44
N ILE A 110 12.85 0.96 -3.01
CA ILE A 110 13.60 1.70 -4.04
C ILE A 110 13.62 0.90 -5.32
N ASN A 111 13.22 1.53 -6.41
CA ASN A 111 13.47 1.02 -7.75
C ASN A 111 14.77 1.61 -8.29
N ASP A 112 15.86 0.89 -8.14
CA ASP A 112 17.18 1.22 -8.70
C ASP A 112 17.51 0.39 -9.96
N GLY A 113 16.51 -0.31 -10.51
CA GLY A 113 16.56 -0.99 -11.80
C GLY A 113 16.24 -0.06 -12.98
N ASP A 114 16.10 -0.67 -14.16
CA ASP A 114 15.80 0.00 -15.43
C ASP A 114 14.36 -0.24 -15.94
N GLU A 115 13.59 -1.08 -15.23
CA GLU A 115 12.19 -1.35 -15.48
C GLU A 115 11.32 -1.01 -14.28
N ASP A 116 10.01 -0.86 -14.50
CA ASP A 116 9.06 -0.69 -13.40
C ASP A 116 9.11 -1.88 -12.44
N ILE A 117 9.26 -1.62 -11.14
CA ILE A 117 8.96 -2.63 -10.13
C ILE A 117 7.47 -2.61 -9.80
N ALA A 118 6.84 -3.78 -9.77
CA ALA A 118 5.46 -3.92 -9.32
C ALA A 118 5.38 -4.98 -8.21
N PHE A 119 4.63 -4.65 -7.17
CA PHE A 119 4.44 -5.52 -6.02
C PHE A 119 3.01 -5.43 -5.48
N VAL A 120 2.58 -6.51 -4.82
CA VAL A 120 1.39 -6.52 -3.97
C VAL A 120 1.75 -5.91 -2.64
N TRP A 121 0.87 -5.09 -2.09
CA TRP A 121 0.87 -4.70 -0.69
C TRP A 121 -0.37 -5.30 0.01
N LEU A 122 -0.19 -5.81 1.22
CA LEU A 122 -1.24 -6.25 2.12
C LEU A 122 -1.00 -5.60 3.48
N LEU A 123 -1.97 -4.86 3.98
CA LEU A 123 -1.91 -4.21 5.29
C LEU A 123 -2.98 -4.78 6.23
N VAL A 124 -2.58 -5.09 7.46
CA VAL A 124 -3.45 -5.65 8.50
C VAL A 124 -3.25 -4.87 9.82
N PRO A 125 -4.32 -4.26 10.38
CA PRO A 125 -5.58 -3.98 9.73
C PRO A 125 -5.41 -3.03 8.53
N ASN A 126 -6.49 -2.81 7.77
CA ASN A 126 -6.54 -1.92 6.60
C ASN A 126 -6.19 -0.45 6.91
N GLY A 127 -6.22 0.41 5.87
CA GLY A 127 -6.10 1.89 5.98
C GLY A 127 -5.10 2.51 5.01
N LEU A 128 -4.28 1.71 4.32
CA LEU A 128 -3.36 2.21 3.31
C LEU A 128 -4.11 2.72 2.06
N GLU A 129 -5.25 2.11 1.75
CA GLU A 129 -6.16 2.57 0.70
C GLU A 129 -6.67 3.99 0.92
N ASP A 130 -6.97 4.37 2.16
CA ASP A 130 -7.39 5.72 2.52
C ASP A 130 -6.26 6.74 2.35
N PHE A 131 -5.06 6.36 2.71
CA PHE A 131 -3.88 7.17 2.46
C PHE A 131 -3.67 7.42 0.97
N PHE A 132 -3.65 6.39 0.16
CA PHE A 132 -3.45 6.51 -1.29
C PHE A 132 -4.53 7.35 -1.96
N ARG A 133 -5.78 7.21 -1.54
CA ARG A 133 -6.89 8.04 -2.01
C ARG A 133 -6.70 9.51 -1.64
N ALA A 134 -6.18 9.79 -0.46
CA ALA A 134 -6.01 11.14 0.04
C ALA A 134 -4.83 11.89 -0.59
N ILE A 135 -3.75 11.20 -0.99
CA ILE A 135 -2.55 11.83 -1.56
C ILE A 135 -2.47 11.73 -3.08
N GLY A 136 -3.15 10.75 -3.66
CA GLY A 136 -3.09 10.41 -5.08
C GLY A 136 -4.08 11.19 -5.93
N ARG A 137 -3.98 10.99 -7.26
CA ARG A 137 -4.96 11.46 -8.25
C ARG A 137 -5.62 10.27 -8.89
N PRO A 138 -6.96 10.25 -9.09
CA PRO A 138 -7.64 9.16 -9.78
C PRO A 138 -6.96 8.85 -11.12
N ARG A 139 -6.83 7.57 -11.42
CA ARG A 139 -6.21 7.05 -12.64
C ARG A 139 -7.20 6.17 -13.39
N ALA A 140 -7.38 6.42 -14.70
CA ALA A 140 -8.09 5.51 -15.59
C ALA A 140 -7.12 4.50 -16.21
N GLU A 141 -7.61 3.32 -16.56
CA GLU A 141 -6.82 2.33 -17.30
C GLU A 141 -6.39 2.89 -18.66
N GLY A 142 -5.13 2.67 -19.04
CA GLY A 142 -4.56 3.19 -20.30
C GLY A 142 -4.29 4.70 -20.30
N GLU A 143 -4.53 5.40 -19.20
CA GLU A 143 -4.20 6.83 -19.08
C GLU A 143 -2.69 7.05 -19.16
N ALA A 144 -2.28 8.10 -19.88
CA ALA A 144 -0.87 8.47 -19.97
C ALA A 144 -0.34 8.92 -18.61
N THR A 145 0.90 8.52 -18.30
CA THR A 145 1.58 8.94 -17.06
C THR A 145 1.63 10.47 -16.97
N PRO A 146 1.11 11.07 -15.90
CA PRO A 146 1.15 12.51 -15.71
C PRO A 146 2.57 13.00 -15.41
N ALA A 147 2.81 14.28 -15.59
CA ALA A 147 4.03 14.91 -15.06
C ALA A 147 4.08 14.69 -13.53
N PRO A 148 5.30 14.49 -12.96
CA PRO A 148 5.47 14.38 -11.52
C PRO A 148 4.79 15.53 -10.77
N PHE A 149 4.11 15.22 -9.68
CA PHE A 149 3.39 16.21 -8.89
C PHE A 149 3.73 16.09 -7.40
N PRO A 150 3.67 17.20 -6.66
CA PRO A 150 4.02 17.21 -5.26
C PRO A 150 2.98 16.48 -4.39
N ARG A 151 3.39 16.08 -3.20
CA ARG A 151 2.50 15.62 -2.14
C ARG A 151 1.60 16.77 -1.67
N PRO A 152 0.39 16.50 -1.14
CA PRO A 152 -0.45 17.54 -0.54
C PRO A 152 0.27 18.29 0.58
N GLU A 153 0.00 19.60 0.72
CA GLU A 153 0.61 20.43 1.79
C GLU A 153 0.31 19.90 3.19
N ASN A 154 -0.89 19.32 3.39
CA ASN A 154 -1.32 18.73 4.66
C ASN A 154 -0.97 17.24 4.81
N VAL A 155 -0.02 16.72 4.05
CA VAL A 155 0.34 15.29 4.03
C VAL A 155 0.69 14.73 5.41
N LEU A 156 1.32 15.51 6.29
CA LEU A 156 1.63 15.08 7.66
C LEU A 156 0.37 14.87 8.51
N GLU A 157 -0.68 15.62 8.26
CA GLU A 157 -1.99 15.40 8.90
C GLU A 157 -2.62 14.11 8.36
N ILE A 158 -2.58 13.89 7.05
CA ILE A 158 -3.07 12.67 6.40
C ILE A 158 -2.34 11.45 6.99
N GLU A 159 -1.01 11.48 7.10
CA GLU A 159 -0.21 10.40 7.67
C GLU A 159 -0.59 10.09 9.12
N ARG A 160 -0.79 11.12 9.96
CA ARG A 160 -1.17 10.92 11.38
C ARG A 160 -2.52 10.24 11.57
N ARG A 161 -3.47 10.48 10.70
CA ARG A 161 -4.82 9.91 10.82
C ARG A 161 -5.01 8.63 10.01
N THR A 162 -4.01 8.21 9.23
CA THR A 162 -4.03 6.94 8.52
C THR A 162 -3.15 5.90 9.22
N VAL A 163 -2.22 5.28 8.55
CA VAL A 163 -1.52 4.07 9.01
C VAL A 163 -0.06 4.30 9.42
N PHE A 164 0.45 5.53 9.30
CA PHE A 164 1.87 5.79 9.51
C PHE A 164 2.19 6.12 10.97
N ALA A 165 3.28 5.55 11.45
CA ALA A 165 3.86 5.93 12.73
C ALA A 165 4.39 7.37 12.70
N LEU A 166 4.28 8.08 13.83
CA LEU A 166 4.87 9.40 13.97
C LEU A 166 6.38 9.30 13.90
N GLN A 167 6.97 9.90 12.87
CA GLN A 167 8.43 10.05 12.79
C GLN A 167 8.90 11.14 13.75
N PRO A 168 10.08 10.99 14.40
CA PRO A 168 10.72 12.08 15.10
C PRO A 168 10.88 13.30 14.18
N ALA A 169 10.82 14.52 14.75
CA ALA A 169 10.79 15.76 13.98
C ALA A 169 12.00 15.96 13.04
N ASP A 170 13.16 15.40 13.40
CA ASP A 170 14.42 15.43 12.68
C ASP A 170 14.49 14.49 11.46
N GLN A 171 13.57 13.53 11.35
CA GLN A 171 13.51 12.54 10.26
C GLN A 171 12.41 12.86 9.23
N ARG A 172 11.73 13.98 9.36
CA ARG A 172 10.69 14.44 8.44
C ARG A 172 11.36 15.20 7.29
N GLN A 173 11.85 14.48 6.28
CA GLN A 173 12.20 15.13 5.01
C GLN A 173 10.93 15.56 4.29
N PRO A 174 10.91 16.77 3.71
CA PRO A 174 9.76 17.32 2.99
C PRO A 174 9.38 16.50 1.75
#